data_03f0910ffc3d25b69700f34f8cd6a0aa
#
_entry.id   03f0910ffc3d25b69700f34f8cd6a0aa
#
_cell.length_a   1.000
_cell.length_b   1.000
_cell.length_c   1.000
_cell.angle_alpha   90.00
_cell.angle_beta   90.00
_cell.angle_gamma   90.00
#
_symmetry.space_group_name_H-M   'P 1'
#
loop_
_entity.id
_entity.type
_entity.pdbx_description
1 polymer ?
#
loop_
_entity_poly.entity_id
_entity_poly.type
_entity_poly.pdbx_seq_one_letter_code
_entity_poly.pdbx_strand_id
1 'polypeptide(L)'
;FSAENNYLFGIHKIIALAELIGTATLKNDGLMSKSGFLSAIGLNLEGDVNNVNNGVYKFDSQQDNMPVNYGILVAFSCDGWIRMQLCAGGDNGLAYIRMHYNSWTSWKQI
;
A
#
# COMPACT_ATOMS: atom_id res chain seq x y z
N PHE A 1 -36.32 20.04 -28.20
CA PHE A 1 -35.16 19.22 -27.85
C PHE A 1 -35.62 17.78 -27.72
N SER A 2 -34.75 16.86 -27.76
CA SER A 2 -35.13 15.46 -27.84
C SER A 2 -34.74 14.69 -26.56
N ALA A 3 -35.30 13.51 -26.39
CA ALA A 3 -34.93 12.59 -25.33
C ALA A 3 -33.44 12.19 -25.46
N GLU A 4 -32.91 12.20 -26.66
CA GLU A 4 -31.50 11.92 -26.92
C GLU A 4 -30.57 12.92 -26.23
N ASN A 5 -30.92 14.20 -26.28
CA ASN A 5 -30.12 15.25 -25.61
C ASN A 5 -30.16 15.07 -24.08
N ASN A 6 -31.31 14.68 -23.53
CA ASN A 6 -31.45 14.40 -22.11
C ASN A 6 -30.62 13.18 -21.68
N TYR A 7 -30.60 12.18 -22.54
CA TYR A 7 -29.82 10.97 -22.30
C TYR A 7 -28.31 11.29 -22.24
N LEU A 8 -27.80 12.04 -23.22
CA LEU A 8 -26.40 12.43 -23.25
C LEU A 8 -26.03 13.30 -22.05
N PHE A 9 -26.91 14.20 -21.65
CA PHE A 9 -26.68 15.05 -20.49
C PHE A 9 -26.56 14.22 -19.21
N GLY A 10 -27.41 13.20 -19.06
CA GLY A 10 -27.35 12.29 -17.92
C GLY A 10 -26.05 11.49 -17.87
N ILE A 11 -25.59 11.02 -19.02
CA ILE A 11 -24.32 10.29 -19.11
C ILE A 11 -23.16 11.18 -18.69
N HIS A 12 -23.11 12.44 -19.15
CA HIS A 12 -22.07 13.38 -18.79
C HIS A 12 -22.05 13.66 -17.29
N LYS A 13 -23.21 13.72 -16.64
CA LYS A 13 -23.28 13.90 -15.18
C LYS A 13 -22.72 12.70 -14.44
N ILE A 14 -22.99 11.50 -14.90
CA ILE A 14 -22.49 10.27 -14.28
C ILE A 14 -20.97 10.22 -14.40
N ILE A 15 -20.44 10.54 -15.56
CA ILE A 15 -18.99 10.57 -15.79
C ILE A 15 -18.33 11.60 -14.90
N ALA A 16 -18.89 12.82 -14.82
CA ALA A 16 -18.34 13.88 -13.98
C ALA A 16 -18.33 13.48 -12.50
N LEU A 17 -19.38 12.81 -12.02
CA LEU A 17 -19.46 12.33 -10.66
C LEU A 17 -18.42 11.24 -10.40
N ALA A 18 -18.26 10.31 -11.33
CA ALA A 18 -17.27 9.25 -11.23
C ALA A 18 -15.85 9.84 -11.16
N GLU A 19 -15.58 10.86 -11.96
CA GLU A 19 -14.28 11.55 -11.94
C GLU A 19 -14.06 12.30 -10.62
N LEU A 20 -15.11 12.88 -10.05
CA LEU A 20 -15.02 13.60 -8.79
C LEU A 20 -14.72 12.67 -7.61
N ILE A 21 -15.44 11.55 -7.53
CA ILE A 21 -15.20 10.53 -6.51
C ILE A 21 -13.90 9.81 -6.79
N GLY A 22 -13.76 9.32 -7.99
CA GLY A 22 -12.55 8.73 -8.53
C GLY A 22 -11.96 7.59 -7.74
N THR A 23 -11.05 6.91 -8.38
CA THR A 23 -10.13 5.98 -7.76
C THR A 23 -8.73 6.34 -8.25
N ALA A 24 -7.71 6.09 -7.43
CA ALA A 24 -6.35 6.32 -7.83
C ALA A 24 -5.98 5.37 -8.96
N THR A 25 -5.39 5.89 -10.02
CA THR A 25 -4.89 5.14 -11.16
C THR A 25 -3.52 5.71 -11.55
N LEU A 26 -2.88 5.11 -12.54
CA LEU A 26 -1.63 5.65 -13.07
C LEU A 26 -1.82 6.99 -13.79
N LYS A 27 -3.03 7.34 -14.18
CA LYS A 27 -3.34 8.56 -14.91
C LYS A 27 -3.98 9.66 -14.06
N ASN A 28 -4.80 9.27 -13.11
CA ASN A 28 -5.63 10.19 -12.34
C ASN A 28 -5.49 9.97 -10.85
N ASP A 29 -5.54 11.05 -10.10
CA ASP A 29 -5.73 10.98 -8.67
C ASP A 29 -7.20 10.66 -8.39
N GLY A 30 -7.44 9.97 -7.29
CA GLY A 30 -8.78 9.62 -6.83
C GLY A 30 -8.83 9.74 -5.32
N LEU A 31 -9.40 8.75 -4.66
CA LEU A 31 -9.42 8.72 -3.19
C LEU A 31 -8.02 8.60 -2.60
N MET A 32 -7.09 8.01 -3.35
CA MET A 32 -5.66 8.07 -3.06
C MET A 32 -4.99 8.71 -4.26
N SER A 33 -4.12 9.68 -4.04
CA SER A 33 -3.43 10.35 -5.13
C SER A 33 -2.52 9.37 -5.87
N LYS A 34 -2.37 9.60 -7.18
CA LYS A 34 -1.45 8.82 -8.01
C LYS A 34 -0.02 8.90 -7.45
N SER A 35 0.40 10.10 -7.08
CA SER A 35 1.74 10.32 -6.52
C SER A 35 1.91 9.58 -5.19
N GLY A 36 0.90 9.62 -4.32
CA GLY A 36 0.92 8.89 -3.06
C GLY A 36 1.04 7.39 -3.26
N PHE A 37 0.26 6.85 -4.20
CA PHE A 37 0.30 5.43 -4.53
C PHE A 37 1.69 5.03 -5.05
N LEU A 38 2.21 5.75 -6.03
CA LEU A 38 3.50 5.43 -6.65
C LEU A 38 4.67 5.61 -5.67
N SER A 39 4.60 6.60 -4.79
CA SER A 39 5.66 6.85 -3.82
C SER A 39 5.64 5.85 -2.65
N ALA A 40 4.57 5.10 -2.47
CA ALA A 40 4.46 4.10 -1.40
C ALA A 40 4.94 2.70 -1.84
N ILE A 41 5.27 2.51 -3.11
CA ILE A 41 5.67 1.21 -3.67
C ILE A 41 7.09 1.30 -4.20
N GLY A 42 7.88 0.27 -3.89
CA GLY A 42 9.26 0.19 -4.38
C GLY A 42 10.24 1.04 -3.60
N LEU A 43 9.90 1.40 -2.39
CA LEU A 43 10.80 2.15 -1.51
C LEU A 43 11.98 1.26 -1.10
N ASN A 44 13.12 1.89 -0.83
CA ASN A 44 14.26 1.19 -0.25
C ASN A 44 14.10 1.16 1.26
N LEU A 45 14.23 -0.04 1.83
CA LEU A 45 14.17 -0.20 3.27
C LEU A 45 15.54 0.13 3.88
N GLU A 46 15.54 1.03 4.84
CA GLU A 46 16.73 1.39 5.58
C GLU A 46 16.40 1.47 7.07
N GLY A 47 17.23 0.82 7.89
CA GLY A 47 17.09 0.88 9.32
C GLY A 47 16.12 -0.13 9.89
N ASP A 48 15.69 0.15 11.13
CA ASP A 48 14.85 -0.76 11.91
C ASP A 48 13.43 -0.80 11.36
N VAL A 49 12.96 -1.99 11.01
CA VAL A 49 11.60 -2.16 10.47
C VAL A 49 10.50 -1.89 11.50
N ASN A 50 10.83 -1.77 12.77
CA ASN A 50 9.86 -1.36 13.77
C ASN A 50 9.36 0.07 13.55
N ASN A 51 10.10 0.88 12.83
CA ASN A 51 9.86 2.31 12.68
C ASN A 51 9.48 2.74 11.27
N VAL A 52 9.23 1.79 10.35
CA VAL A 52 8.89 2.16 8.98
C VAL A 52 7.46 2.67 8.87
N ASN A 53 7.26 3.58 7.93
CA ASN A 53 5.94 4.08 7.56
C ASN A 53 5.22 3.08 6.67
N ASN A 54 3.94 3.34 6.40
CA ASN A 54 3.16 2.51 5.46
C ASN A 54 3.81 2.52 4.08
N GLY A 55 3.87 1.37 3.46
CA GLY A 55 4.43 1.26 2.12
C GLY A 55 4.87 -0.15 1.78
N VAL A 56 5.42 -0.28 0.58
CA VAL A 56 6.00 -1.51 0.07
C VAL A 56 7.48 -1.24 -0.18
N TYR A 57 8.32 -1.98 0.51
CA TYR A 57 9.77 -1.74 0.54
C TYR A 57 10.52 -2.93 -0.04
N LYS A 58 11.61 -2.64 -0.72
CA LYS A 58 12.59 -3.66 -1.07
C LYS A 58 13.80 -3.52 -0.15
N PHE A 59 14.45 -4.62 0.12
CA PHE A 59 15.70 -4.61 0.89
C PHE A 59 16.58 -5.72 0.37
N ASP A 60 17.88 -5.46 0.33
CA ASP A 60 18.90 -6.36 -0.21
C ASP A 60 19.99 -6.70 0.81
N SER A 61 19.80 -6.27 2.04
CA SER A 61 20.69 -6.61 3.15
C SER A 61 19.87 -6.72 4.44
N GLN A 62 20.41 -7.45 5.41
CA GLN A 62 19.75 -7.65 6.70
C GLN A 62 19.48 -6.31 7.37
N GLN A 63 18.23 -6.09 7.72
CA GLN A 63 17.79 -4.95 8.51
C GLN A 63 17.43 -5.42 9.93
N ASP A 64 17.44 -4.48 10.88
CA ASP A 64 17.08 -4.79 12.26
C ASP A 64 15.64 -5.28 12.36
N ASN A 65 15.43 -6.35 13.13
CA ASN A 65 14.12 -6.96 13.38
C ASN A 65 13.47 -7.60 12.15
N MET A 66 14.25 -7.93 11.12
CA MET A 66 13.77 -8.64 9.93
C MET A 66 14.01 -10.13 10.04
N PRO A 67 13.08 -10.97 9.53
CA PRO A 67 13.25 -12.42 9.57
C PRO A 67 14.13 -12.97 8.44
N VAL A 68 14.43 -12.16 7.42
CA VAL A 68 15.20 -12.59 6.24
C VAL A 68 16.19 -11.50 5.85
N ASN A 69 17.17 -11.88 5.03
CA ASN A 69 18.25 -10.97 4.64
C ASN A 69 17.88 -10.04 3.50
N TYR A 70 17.04 -10.47 2.57
CA TYR A 70 16.59 -9.65 1.45
C TYR A 70 15.23 -10.10 0.97
N GLY A 71 14.50 -9.18 0.36
CA GLY A 71 13.15 -9.45 -0.13
C GLY A 71 12.28 -8.21 -0.16
N ILE A 72 11.00 -8.41 0.15
CA ILE A 72 9.99 -7.36 0.13
C ILE A 72 9.29 -7.29 1.48
N LEU A 73 9.10 -6.06 1.97
CA LEU A 73 8.32 -5.78 3.17
C LEU A 73 7.10 -4.96 2.80
N VAL A 74 5.93 -5.39 3.28
CA VAL A 74 4.68 -4.62 3.17
C VAL A 74 4.28 -4.19 4.56
N ALA A 75 4.14 -2.89 4.77
CA ALA A 75 3.86 -2.32 6.08
C ALA A 75 2.57 -1.51 6.06
N PHE A 76 1.67 -1.80 7.00
CA PHE A 76 0.42 -1.08 7.18
C PHE A 76 0.24 -0.65 8.63
N SER A 77 -0.35 0.53 8.82
CA SER A 77 -0.74 1.04 10.12
C SER A 77 -2.08 1.76 9.97
N CYS A 78 -3.04 1.42 10.82
CA CYS A 78 -4.36 2.05 10.75
C CYS A 78 -4.40 3.36 11.52
N ASP A 79 -3.65 3.46 12.62
CA ASP A 79 -3.61 4.66 13.46
C ASP A 79 -2.25 4.82 14.17
N GLY A 80 -1.25 4.14 13.69
CA GLY A 80 0.07 4.11 14.33
C GLY A 80 0.17 3.12 15.48
N TRP A 81 -0.95 2.60 15.94
CA TRP A 81 -1.02 1.66 17.06
C TRP A 81 -1.21 0.23 16.59
N ILE A 82 -2.24 0.00 15.79
CA ILE A 82 -2.50 -1.31 15.18
C ILE A 82 -1.76 -1.34 13.85
N ARG A 83 -0.72 -2.14 13.79
CA ARG A 83 0.20 -2.20 12.65
C ARG A 83 0.39 -3.65 12.22
N MET A 84 0.60 -3.84 10.94
CA MET A 84 0.85 -5.15 10.35
C MET A 84 2.04 -5.07 9.42
N GLN A 85 2.86 -6.09 9.43
CA GLN A 85 3.94 -6.23 8.46
C GLN A 85 3.94 -7.64 7.88
N LEU A 86 4.07 -7.68 6.56
CA LEU A 86 4.27 -8.91 5.79
C LEU A 86 5.64 -8.84 5.15
N CYS A 87 6.37 -9.93 5.20
CA CYS A 87 7.70 -10.00 4.62
C CYS A 87 7.84 -11.27 3.79
N ALA A 88 8.34 -11.13 2.56
CA ALA A 88 8.64 -12.27 1.69
C ALA A 88 10.13 -12.29 1.42
N GLY A 89 10.77 -13.43 1.72
CA GLY A 89 12.20 -13.60 1.50
C GLY A 89 12.53 -13.89 0.05
N GLY A 90 13.55 -13.23 -0.47
CA GLY A 90 14.00 -13.42 -1.84
C GLY A 90 14.82 -14.69 -2.03
N ASP A 91 15.41 -15.22 -0.97
CA ASP A 91 16.27 -16.41 -1.03
C ASP A 91 15.49 -17.72 -0.85
N ASN A 92 14.43 -17.72 -0.05
CA ASN A 92 13.70 -18.95 0.28
C ASN A 92 12.25 -18.93 -0.19
N GLY A 93 11.73 -17.79 -0.64
CA GLY A 93 10.34 -17.64 -1.07
C GLY A 93 9.32 -17.77 0.05
N LEU A 94 9.75 -17.80 1.30
CA LEU A 94 8.85 -17.93 2.44
C LEU A 94 8.31 -16.57 2.84
N ALA A 95 7.07 -16.55 3.33
CA ALA A 95 6.41 -15.35 3.79
C ALA A 95 6.22 -15.40 5.30
N TYR A 96 6.28 -14.22 5.90
CA TYR A 96 6.18 -14.04 7.34
C TYR A 96 5.23 -12.88 7.65
N ILE A 97 4.56 -12.96 8.79
CA ILE A 97 3.66 -11.92 9.25
C ILE A 97 3.92 -11.61 10.72
N ARG A 98 3.76 -10.35 11.10
CA ARG A 98 3.68 -9.96 12.50
C ARG A 98 2.71 -8.80 12.67
N MET A 99 2.25 -8.62 13.90
CA MET A 99 1.31 -7.56 14.26
C MET A 99 1.88 -6.74 15.42
N HIS A 100 1.43 -5.51 15.50
CA HIS A 100 1.71 -4.62 16.62
C HIS A 100 0.41 -4.16 17.26
N TYR A 101 0.32 -4.40 18.57
CA TYR A 101 -0.69 -3.84 19.46
C TYR A 101 -0.02 -3.71 20.84
N ASN A 102 0.33 -2.51 21.23
CA ASN A 102 1.23 -2.19 22.34
C ASN A 102 2.69 -2.62 22.11
N SER A 103 2.91 -3.76 21.50
CA SER A 103 4.24 -4.26 21.15
C SER A 103 4.15 -5.16 19.92
N TRP A 104 5.28 -5.38 19.27
CA TRP A 104 5.35 -6.30 18.13
C TRP A 104 5.30 -7.76 18.60
N THR A 105 4.52 -8.57 17.88
CA THR A 105 4.61 -10.03 18.03
C THR A 105 5.88 -10.52 17.34
N SER A 106 6.24 -11.76 17.61
CA SER A 106 7.30 -12.42 16.85
C SER A 106 6.83 -12.64 15.40
N TRP A 107 7.77 -12.68 14.48
CA TRP A 107 7.48 -13.06 13.11
C TRP A 107 6.98 -14.50 13.06
N LYS A 108 5.91 -14.71 12.33
CA LYS A 108 5.35 -16.04 12.09
C LYS A 108 5.40 -16.35 10.61
N GLN A 109 5.90 -17.52 10.27
CA GLN A 109 5.88 -18.00 8.89
C GLN A 109 4.45 -18.38 8.50
N ILE A 110 4.06 -17.97 7.33
CA ILE A 110 2.75 -18.30 6.76
C ILE A 110 2.86 -19.59 5.95
#